data_a732b04665ad67a275e86c73c52f2727
#
_entry.id   a732b04665ad67a275e86c73c52f2727
#
_cell.length_a   1.000
_cell.length_b   1.000
_cell.length_c   1.000
_cell.angle_alpha   90.00
_cell.angle_beta   90.00
_cell.angle_gamma   90.00
#
_symmetry.space_group_name_H-M   'P 1'
#
loop_
_entity.id
_entity.type
_entity.pdbx_description
1 polymer ?
#
loop_
_entity_poly.entity_id
_entity_poly.type
_entity_poly.pdbx_seq_one_letter_code
_entity_poly.pdbx_strand_id
1 'polypeptide(L)'
;MKVIIAPGNGCADIMTSNWYGSLHRDLVNLGYESICANFPDPYCARRSAWIPHLARLGADSGTVLVGHSSGAQAALRYAEANPLLAVVLVSATYTDLGDEGERASGYYPSADGTENRYDFGAMRDNCPTWHQMHSDDDPFIPVAEAERVRDGLGIGDGCYHFLPGRSHFFEYGDDIKEVVLSCLRGNK
;
A
#
# COMPACT_ATOMS: atom_id res chain seq x y z
N MET A 1 -2.75 -7.20 -17.17
CA MET A 1 -2.97 -6.55 -15.84
C MET A 1 -2.76 -7.58 -14.76
N LYS A 2 -2.03 -7.24 -13.73
CA LYS A 2 -1.76 -8.11 -12.58
C LYS A 2 -1.94 -7.33 -11.28
N VAL A 3 -2.16 -8.04 -10.18
CA VAL A 3 -2.20 -7.48 -8.84
C VAL A 3 -0.98 -7.98 -8.07
N ILE A 4 -0.23 -7.08 -7.43
CA ILE A 4 0.83 -7.42 -6.49
C ILE A 4 0.38 -6.98 -5.10
N ILE A 5 0.47 -7.88 -4.12
CA ILE A 5 0.11 -7.61 -2.72
C ILE A 5 1.39 -7.42 -1.92
N ALA A 6 1.57 -6.22 -1.36
CA ALA A 6 2.68 -5.88 -0.47
C ALA A 6 2.18 -5.86 0.99
N PRO A 7 2.71 -6.73 1.85
CA PRO A 7 2.21 -6.92 3.22
C PRO A 7 2.64 -5.80 4.18
N GLY A 8 2.09 -5.81 5.39
CA GLY A 8 2.67 -5.08 6.53
C GLY A 8 3.94 -5.75 7.05
N ASN A 9 4.73 -5.04 7.86
CA ASN A 9 5.87 -5.63 8.56
C ASN A 9 5.44 -6.75 9.53
N GLY A 10 6.36 -7.60 9.93
CA GLY A 10 6.06 -8.79 10.74
C GLY A 10 5.49 -9.97 9.96
N CYS A 11 5.25 -9.82 8.65
CA CYS A 11 4.65 -10.85 7.81
C CYS A 11 5.72 -11.83 7.29
N ALA A 12 5.92 -12.94 7.98
CA ALA A 12 6.87 -13.99 7.59
C ALA A 12 6.30 -14.93 6.50
N ASP A 13 4.99 -15.14 6.49
CA ASP A 13 4.27 -15.92 5.48
C ASP A 13 3.02 -15.17 5.03
N ILE A 14 3.09 -14.59 3.85
CA ILE A 14 2.03 -13.73 3.30
C ILE A 14 0.74 -14.50 3.00
N MET A 15 0.83 -15.79 2.69
CA MET A 15 -0.35 -16.60 2.33
C MET A 15 -1.25 -16.92 3.53
N THR A 16 -0.69 -16.86 4.75
CA THR A 16 -1.39 -17.17 6.00
C THR A 16 -1.58 -15.95 6.91
N SER A 17 -0.95 -14.81 6.56
CA SER A 17 -1.04 -13.58 7.34
C SER A 17 -2.21 -12.70 6.88
N ASN A 18 -2.92 -12.10 7.84
CA ASN A 18 -4.02 -11.16 7.60
C ASN A 18 -4.97 -11.65 6.46
N TRP A 19 -5.29 -10.77 5.54
CA TRP A 19 -6.21 -11.00 4.42
C TRP A 19 -5.50 -11.29 3.08
N TYR A 20 -4.19 -11.23 3.03
CA TYR A 20 -3.43 -11.24 1.76
C TYR A 20 -3.68 -12.49 0.92
N GLY A 21 -3.55 -13.68 1.53
CA GLY A 21 -3.80 -14.95 0.84
C GLY A 21 -5.26 -15.15 0.45
N SER A 22 -6.21 -14.55 1.18
CA SER A 22 -7.64 -14.60 0.84
C SER A 22 -7.94 -13.74 -0.38
N LEU A 23 -7.47 -12.50 -0.42
CA LEU A 23 -7.58 -11.64 -1.59
C LEU A 23 -6.93 -12.28 -2.82
N HIS A 24 -5.72 -12.84 -2.66
CA HIS A 24 -5.03 -13.54 -3.74
C HIS A 24 -5.88 -14.66 -4.33
N ARG A 25 -6.43 -15.54 -3.50
CA ARG A 25 -7.29 -16.65 -3.94
C ARG A 25 -8.53 -16.16 -4.67
N ASP A 26 -9.19 -15.13 -4.16
CA ASP A 26 -10.37 -14.54 -4.81
C ASP A 26 -10.04 -13.98 -6.20
N LEU A 27 -8.94 -13.24 -6.32
CA LEU A 27 -8.49 -12.67 -7.59
C LEU A 27 -8.17 -13.76 -8.62
N VAL A 28 -7.45 -14.82 -8.21
CA VAL A 28 -7.14 -15.98 -9.08
C VAL A 28 -8.43 -16.71 -9.51
N ASN A 29 -9.37 -16.93 -8.59
CA ASN A 29 -10.65 -17.55 -8.91
C ASN A 29 -11.49 -16.70 -9.89
N LEU A 30 -11.33 -15.39 -9.88
CA LEU A 30 -11.96 -14.46 -10.83
C LEU A 30 -11.20 -14.35 -12.16
N GLY A 31 -10.08 -15.07 -12.32
CA GLY A 31 -9.29 -15.09 -13.55
C GLY A 31 -8.26 -13.97 -13.69
N TYR A 32 -7.96 -13.25 -12.61
CA TYR A 32 -6.91 -12.24 -12.61
C TYR A 32 -5.55 -12.84 -12.24
N GLU A 33 -4.49 -12.31 -12.83
CA GLU A 33 -3.13 -12.57 -12.38
C GLU A 33 -2.89 -11.88 -11.05
N SER A 34 -2.52 -12.65 -10.02
CA SER A 34 -2.24 -12.12 -8.67
C SER A 34 -0.93 -12.68 -8.14
N ILE A 35 -0.08 -11.83 -7.61
CA ILE A 35 1.20 -12.17 -7.00
C ILE A 35 1.12 -11.88 -5.50
N CYS A 36 1.23 -12.95 -4.71
CA CYS A 36 1.21 -12.92 -3.25
C CYS A 36 2.46 -13.68 -2.76
N ALA A 37 3.63 -13.04 -2.84
CA ALA A 37 4.92 -13.62 -2.53
C ALA A 37 5.50 -13.05 -1.24
N ASN A 38 6.26 -13.85 -0.50
CA ASN A 38 6.95 -13.40 0.71
C ASN A 38 7.97 -12.30 0.37
N PHE A 39 7.97 -11.25 1.18
CA PHE A 39 8.93 -10.16 1.05
C PHE A 39 10.19 -10.45 1.88
N PRO A 40 11.38 -10.04 1.40
CA PRO A 40 12.60 -10.14 2.18
C PRO A 40 12.55 -9.20 3.38
N ASP A 41 13.35 -9.49 4.42
CA ASP A 41 13.43 -8.62 5.61
C ASP A 41 12.04 -8.27 6.21
N PRO A 42 11.19 -9.29 6.48
CA PRO A 42 9.78 -9.06 6.78
C PRO A 42 9.52 -8.28 8.07
N TYR A 43 10.46 -8.32 9.02
CA TYR A 43 10.28 -7.66 10.32
C TYR A 43 10.70 -6.18 10.31
N CYS A 44 11.75 -5.84 9.58
CA CYS A 44 12.20 -4.44 9.46
C CYS A 44 11.63 -3.74 8.22
N ALA A 45 11.14 -4.50 7.26
CA ALA A 45 10.50 -4.00 6.03
C ALA A 45 11.29 -2.90 5.32
N ARG A 46 12.63 -2.98 5.30
CA ARG A 46 13.48 -1.89 4.82
C ARG A 46 13.19 -1.52 3.36
N ARG A 47 13.07 -0.23 3.10
CA ARG A 47 12.95 0.34 1.74
C ARG A 47 14.01 -0.22 0.78
N SER A 48 15.25 -0.34 1.24
CA SER A 48 16.37 -0.86 0.44
C SER A 48 16.21 -2.33 0.01
N ALA A 49 15.38 -3.11 0.72
CA ALA A 49 15.07 -4.50 0.39
C ALA A 49 13.78 -4.63 -0.41
N TRP A 50 12.73 -3.88 -0.03
CA TRP A 50 11.38 -4.03 -0.57
C TRP A 50 11.19 -3.37 -1.93
N ILE A 51 11.75 -2.18 -2.18
CA ILE A 51 11.65 -1.52 -3.49
C ILE A 51 12.28 -2.38 -4.61
N PRO A 52 13.51 -2.91 -4.47
CA PRO A 52 14.05 -3.84 -5.47
C PRO A 52 13.26 -5.14 -5.58
N HIS A 53 12.60 -5.57 -4.52
CA HIS A 53 11.77 -6.78 -4.56
C HIS A 53 10.51 -6.56 -5.39
N LEU A 54 9.81 -5.44 -5.26
CA LEU A 54 8.68 -5.08 -6.12
C LEU A 54 9.06 -5.08 -7.59
N ALA A 55 10.24 -4.55 -7.94
CA ALA A 55 10.76 -4.60 -9.31
C ALA A 55 11.01 -6.05 -9.78
N ARG A 56 11.57 -6.93 -8.92
CA ARG A 56 11.74 -8.36 -9.23
C ARG A 56 10.44 -9.12 -9.40
N LEU A 57 9.37 -8.72 -8.69
CA LEU A 57 8.02 -9.25 -8.89
C LEU A 57 7.38 -8.75 -10.19
N GLY A 58 8.08 -7.88 -10.91
CA GLY A 58 7.65 -7.33 -12.19
C GLY A 58 6.60 -6.23 -12.07
N ALA A 59 6.60 -5.45 -11.00
CA ALA A 59 5.71 -4.29 -10.89
C ALA A 59 6.01 -3.30 -12.04
N ASP A 60 4.97 -2.92 -12.79
CA ASP A 60 5.03 -2.10 -14.00
C ASP A 60 3.72 -1.32 -14.23
N SER A 61 3.62 -0.63 -15.37
CA SER A 61 2.42 0.14 -15.76
C SER A 61 1.14 -0.69 -15.95
N GLY A 62 1.22 -2.02 -15.94
CA GLY A 62 0.06 -2.93 -15.95
C GLY A 62 -0.28 -3.51 -14.56
N THR A 63 0.34 -2.99 -13.50
CA THR A 63 0.23 -3.51 -12.14
C THR A 63 -0.70 -2.66 -11.27
N VAL A 64 -1.67 -3.31 -10.63
CA VAL A 64 -2.37 -2.78 -9.44
C VAL A 64 -1.56 -3.20 -8.22
N LEU A 65 -0.96 -2.24 -7.52
CA LEU A 65 -0.17 -2.50 -6.31
C LEU A 65 -1.03 -2.25 -5.08
N VAL A 66 -1.29 -3.30 -4.32
CA VAL A 66 -2.05 -3.24 -3.07
C VAL A 66 -1.07 -3.29 -1.91
N GLY A 67 -0.93 -2.20 -1.18
CA GLY A 67 -0.01 -2.09 -0.05
C GLY A 67 -0.73 -1.93 1.27
N HIS A 68 -0.36 -2.72 2.28
CA HIS A 68 -0.88 -2.62 3.63
C HIS A 68 0.21 -2.18 4.60
N SER A 69 -0.06 -1.15 5.43
CA SER A 69 0.88 -0.69 6.45
C SER A 69 2.26 -0.37 5.86
N SER A 70 3.35 -1.04 6.24
CA SER A 70 4.67 -0.87 5.61
C SER A 70 4.66 -1.15 4.10
N GLY A 71 3.79 -2.04 3.62
CA GLY A 71 3.56 -2.27 2.19
C GLY A 71 2.95 -1.06 1.48
N ALA A 72 2.12 -0.28 2.16
CA ALA A 72 1.62 0.98 1.64
C ALA A 72 2.76 2.01 1.48
N GLN A 73 3.70 2.05 2.43
CA GLN A 73 4.90 2.89 2.32
C GLN A 73 5.79 2.47 1.15
N ALA A 74 5.96 1.15 0.97
CA ALA A 74 6.69 0.63 -0.17
C ALA A 74 6.02 1.00 -1.50
N ALA A 75 4.69 0.97 -1.58
CA ALA A 75 3.93 1.36 -2.76
C ALA A 75 4.09 2.86 -3.08
N LEU A 76 4.00 3.74 -2.07
CA LEU A 76 4.27 5.17 -2.23
C LEU A 76 5.66 5.41 -2.82
N ARG A 77 6.69 4.86 -2.18
CA ARG A 77 8.08 5.05 -2.61
C ARG A 77 8.41 4.39 -3.95
N TYR A 78 7.76 3.27 -4.28
CA TYR A 78 7.93 2.64 -5.58
C TYR A 78 7.38 3.53 -6.70
N ALA A 79 6.19 4.12 -6.48
CA ALA A 79 5.54 4.99 -7.45
C ALA A 79 6.28 6.32 -7.69
N GLU A 80 7.19 6.75 -6.80
CA GLU A 80 8.01 7.94 -7.07
C GLU A 80 8.87 7.81 -8.34
N ALA A 81 9.27 6.59 -8.71
CA ALA A 81 10.21 6.37 -9.80
C ALA A 81 9.75 5.32 -10.83
N ASN A 82 8.60 4.69 -10.63
CA ASN A 82 8.17 3.57 -11.47
C ASN A 82 6.68 3.70 -11.82
N PRO A 83 6.30 3.45 -13.09
CA PRO A 83 4.91 3.52 -13.50
C PRO A 83 4.10 2.35 -12.95
N LEU A 84 2.88 2.64 -12.50
CA LEU A 84 1.88 1.67 -12.04
C LEU A 84 0.51 1.96 -12.69
N LEU A 85 -0.33 0.95 -12.81
CA LEU A 85 -1.71 1.09 -13.28
C LEU A 85 -2.58 1.77 -12.22
N ALA A 86 -2.50 1.25 -11.00
CA ALA A 86 -3.21 1.78 -9.84
C ALA A 86 -2.48 1.39 -8.54
N VAL A 87 -2.73 2.15 -7.48
CA VAL A 87 -2.30 1.81 -6.12
C VAL A 87 -3.49 1.82 -5.18
N VAL A 88 -3.59 0.79 -4.35
CA VAL A 88 -4.53 0.72 -3.22
C VAL A 88 -3.71 0.74 -1.93
N LEU A 89 -3.82 1.81 -1.18
CA LEU A 89 -3.17 1.99 0.12
C LEU A 89 -4.14 1.57 1.23
N VAL A 90 -3.73 0.63 2.07
CA VAL A 90 -4.51 0.20 3.25
C VAL A 90 -3.71 0.54 4.49
N SER A 91 -4.27 1.35 5.38
CA SER A 91 -3.61 1.84 6.61
C SER A 91 -2.24 2.46 6.32
N ALA A 92 -2.18 3.45 5.44
CA ALA A 92 -0.97 4.20 5.15
C ALA A 92 -0.74 5.29 6.20
N THR A 93 0.52 5.53 6.58
CA THR A 93 0.94 6.65 7.44
C THR A 93 1.82 7.64 6.68
N TYR A 94 1.90 8.88 7.13
CA TYR A 94 2.78 9.89 6.53
C TYR A 94 4.14 9.96 7.23
N THR A 95 4.17 9.77 8.55
CA THR A 95 5.38 9.84 9.37
C THR A 95 5.76 8.47 9.95
N ASP A 96 6.94 8.41 10.55
CA ASP A 96 7.40 7.26 11.34
C ASP A 96 6.71 7.13 12.71
N LEU A 97 5.72 7.99 13.00
CA LEU A 97 5.00 8.05 14.28
C LEU A 97 5.90 8.18 15.52
N GLY A 98 7.16 8.57 15.35
CA GLY A 98 8.17 8.61 16.40
C GLY A 98 8.78 7.25 16.75
N ASP A 99 8.42 6.20 16.01
CA ASP A 99 8.97 4.85 16.22
C ASP A 99 10.34 4.70 15.54
N GLU A 100 11.32 4.18 16.29
CA GLU A 100 12.70 4.01 15.78
C GLU A 100 12.82 2.92 14.70
N GLY A 101 12.01 1.86 14.80
CA GLY A 101 11.98 0.78 13.80
C GLY A 101 11.41 1.29 12.48
N GLU A 102 10.30 2.03 12.54
CA GLU A 102 9.71 2.67 11.36
C GLU A 102 10.69 3.68 10.75
N ARG A 103 11.34 4.51 11.55
CA ARG A 103 12.38 5.44 11.07
C ARG A 103 13.52 4.70 10.36
N ALA A 104 14.00 3.60 10.94
CA ALA A 104 15.07 2.78 10.38
C ALA A 104 14.68 2.03 9.09
N SER A 105 13.38 1.90 8.80
CA SER A 105 12.89 1.32 7.54
C SER A 105 13.26 2.18 6.32
N GLY A 106 13.45 3.49 6.49
CA GLY A 106 13.91 4.43 5.46
C GLY A 106 12.82 4.97 4.53
N TYR A 107 11.55 4.78 4.85
CA TYR A 107 10.44 5.30 4.02
C TYR A 107 10.09 6.76 4.32
N TYR A 108 10.20 7.18 5.56
CA TYR A 108 9.56 8.40 6.05
C TYR A 108 10.41 9.66 5.86
N PRO A 109 9.77 10.82 5.70
CA PRO A 109 10.48 12.10 5.78
C PRO A 109 11.16 12.29 7.13
N SER A 110 12.24 13.06 7.17
CA SER A 110 12.84 13.49 8.43
C SER A 110 11.82 14.30 9.26
N ALA A 111 11.98 14.30 10.59
CA ALA A 111 11.05 14.96 11.50
C ALA A 111 10.90 16.48 11.22
N ASP A 112 11.98 17.13 10.76
CA ASP A 112 11.97 18.53 10.32
C ASP A 112 11.48 18.74 8.88
N GLY A 113 11.16 17.65 8.17
CA GLY A 113 10.69 17.67 6.80
C GLY A 113 11.70 18.15 5.77
N THR A 114 13.01 18.15 6.08
CA THR A 114 14.05 18.63 5.17
C THR A 114 14.58 17.52 4.25
N GLU A 115 14.62 16.29 4.75
CA GLU A 115 15.15 15.13 4.03
C GLU A 115 14.06 14.09 3.72
N ASN A 116 14.32 13.26 2.73
CA ASN A 116 13.49 12.13 2.33
C ASN A 116 11.99 12.49 2.14
N ARG A 117 11.69 13.68 1.65
CA ARG A 117 10.31 14.12 1.37
C ARG A 117 9.64 13.18 0.37
N TYR A 118 8.33 13.04 0.47
CA TYR A 118 7.54 12.40 -0.58
C TYR A 118 7.46 13.29 -1.81
N ASP A 119 7.71 12.72 -2.98
CA ASP A 119 7.43 13.37 -4.26
C ASP A 119 6.05 12.97 -4.77
N PHE A 120 5.02 13.57 -4.19
CA PHE A 120 3.64 13.31 -4.60
C PHE A 120 3.35 13.73 -6.06
N GLY A 121 4.13 14.66 -6.62
CA GLY A 121 4.06 15.02 -8.03
C GLY A 121 4.44 13.84 -8.89
N ALA A 122 5.65 13.30 -8.69
CA ALA A 122 6.13 12.12 -9.41
C ALA A 122 5.21 10.89 -9.21
N MET A 123 4.68 10.69 -7.99
CA MET A 123 3.73 9.60 -7.74
C MET A 123 2.47 9.72 -8.61
N ARG A 124 1.88 10.91 -8.72
CA ARG A 124 0.70 11.15 -9.57
C ARG A 124 1.01 10.99 -11.06
N ASP A 125 2.18 11.43 -11.49
CA ASP A 125 2.62 11.29 -12.88
C ASP A 125 2.84 9.82 -13.28
N ASN A 126 3.35 9.02 -12.35
CA ASN A 126 3.63 7.59 -12.55
C ASN A 126 2.42 6.67 -12.29
N CYS A 127 1.40 7.13 -11.58
CA CYS A 127 0.23 6.31 -11.25
C CYS A 127 -1.06 7.16 -11.33
N PRO A 128 -1.92 6.91 -12.33
CA PRO A 128 -3.12 7.71 -12.55
C PRO A 128 -4.26 7.41 -11.59
N THR A 129 -4.22 6.27 -10.88
CA THR A 129 -5.34 5.82 -10.04
C THR A 129 -4.86 5.47 -8.65
N TRP A 130 -5.37 6.19 -7.66
CA TRP A 130 -5.06 6.00 -6.25
C TRP A 130 -6.32 5.76 -5.47
N HIS A 131 -6.34 4.69 -4.68
CA HIS A 131 -7.34 4.45 -3.64
C HIS A 131 -6.64 4.36 -2.29
N GLN A 132 -7.28 4.89 -1.27
CA GLN A 132 -6.81 4.79 0.10
C GLN A 132 -7.93 4.33 1.01
N MET A 133 -7.64 3.36 1.86
CA MET A 133 -8.54 2.80 2.86
C MET A 133 -7.97 3.06 4.25
N HIS A 134 -8.80 3.60 5.14
CA HIS A 134 -8.42 3.86 6.53
C HIS A 134 -9.60 3.66 7.47
N SER A 135 -9.34 3.33 8.74
CA SER A 135 -10.35 3.13 9.78
C SER A 135 -10.27 4.20 10.87
N ASP A 136 -11.42 4.52 11.45
CA ASP A 136 -11.51 5.47 12.57
C ASP A 136 -10.91 4.93 13.88
N ASP A 137 -10.81 3.61 14.00
CA ASP A 137 -10.33 2.89 15.17
C ASP A 137 -8.99 2.16 14.96
N ASP A 138 -8.19 2.59 13.94
CA ASP A 138 -6.85 2.04 13.73
C ASP A 138 -5.97 2.30 14.97
N PRO A 139 -5.51 1.24 15.69
CA PRO A 139 -4.79 1.41 16.94
C PRO A 139 -3.34 1.89 16.77
N PHE A 140 -2.82 1.87 15.54
CA PHE A 140 -1.43 2.22 15.25
C PHE A 140 -1.31 3.55 14.51
N ILE A 141 -2.20 3.83 13.58
CA ILE A 141 -2.09 4.95 12.66
C ILE A 141 -3.25 5.93 12.88
N PRO A 142 -2.99 7.11 13.47
CA PRO A 142 -4.00 8.14 13.61
C PRO A 142 -4.59 8.58 12.25
N VAL A 143 -5.87 8.90 12.21
CA VAL A 143 -6.58 9.37 11.00
C VAL A 143 -5.85 10.53 10.32
N ALA A 144 -5.29 11.46 11.11
CA ALA A 144 -4.55 12.61 10.58
C ALA A 144 -3.34 12.22 9.72
N GLU A 145 -2.71 11.08 9.97
CA GLU A 145 -1.62 10.57 9.14
C GLU A 145 -2.12 10.12 7.76
N ALA A 146 -3.24 9.39 7.74
CA ALA A 146 -3.88 8.97 6.51
C ALA A 146 -4.38 10.17 5.68
N GLU A 147 -4.94 11.20 6.34
CA GLU A 147 -5.38 12.43 5.67
C GLU A 147 -4.20 13.18 5.02
N ARG A 148 -3.04 13.22 5.65
CA ARG A 148 -1.83 13.82 5.05
C ARG A 148 -1.40 13.10 3.76
N VAL A 149 -1.50 11.78 3.71
CA VAL A 149 -1.21 10.98 2.51
C VAL A 149 -2.26 11.26 1.43
N ARG A 150 -3.56 11.22 1.79
CA ARG A 150 -4.68 11.57 0.90
C ARG A 150 -4.48 12.92 0.25
N ASP A 151 -4.23 13.94 1.06
CA ASP A 151 -4.09 15.33 0.60
C ASP A 151 -2.85 15.51 -0.29
N GLY A 152 -1.72 14.88 0.08
CA GLY A 152 -0.50 14.88 -0.74
C GLY A 152 -0.72 14.27 -2.12
N LEU A 153 -1.44 13.15 -2.19
CA LEU A 153 -1.77 12.49 -3.45
C LEU A 153 -2.95 13.15 -4.19
N GLY A 154 -3.73 14.00 -3.52
CA GLY A 154 -4.94 14.59 -4.11
C GLY A 154 -6.06 13.59 -4.33
N ILE A 155 -6.18 12.58 -3.43
CA ILE A 155 -7.21 11.55 -3.54
C ILE A 155 -8.58 12.15 -3.20
N GLY A 156 -9.50 12.13 -4.17
CA GLY A 156 -10.87 12.62 -3.99
C GLY A 156 -11.76 11.64 -3.21
N ASP A 157 -12.93 12.15 -2.77
CA ASP A 157 -13.88 11.42 -1.91
C ASP A 157 -14.31 10.05 -2.45
N GLY A 158 -14.40 9.90 -3.76
CA GLY A 158 -14.76 8.61 -4.40
C GLY A 158 -13.68 7.53 -4.31
N CYS A 159 -12.46 7.90 -3.94
CA CYS A 159 -11.30 7.02 -3.85
C CYS A 159 -10.69 6.96 -2.43
N TYR A 160 -11.19 7.79 -1.49
CA TYR A 160 -10.85 7.71 -0.07
C TYR A 160 -11.95 6.96 0.68
N HIS A 161 -11.62 5.77 1.14
CA HIS A 161 -12.54 4.86 1.82
C HIS A 161 -12.31 4.90 3.33
N PHE A 162 -13.05 5.76 4.02
CA PHE A 162 -13.01 5.84 5.47
C PHE A 162 -14.04 4.89 6.05
N LEU A 163 -13.60 3.80 6.70
CA LEU A 163 -14.42 2.65 7.09
C LEU A 163 -14.38 2.48 8.61
N PRO A 164 -15.50 2.68 9.31
CA PRO A 164 -15.53 2.56 10.75
C PRO A 164 -15.38 1.10 11.22
N GLY A 165 -14.64 0.90 12.32
CA GLY A 165 -14.55 -0.39 12.99
C GLY A 165 -13.70 -1.43 12.23
N ARG A 166 -12.82 -1.01 11.32
CA ARG A 166 -11.93 -1.92 10.58
C ARG A 166 -10.57 -2.11 11.24
N SER A 167 -10.33 -1.42 12.36
CA SER A 167 -9.05 -1.46 13.06
C SER A 167 -7.88 -1.19 12.09
N HIS A 168 -6.78 -1.92 12.19
CA HIS A 168 -5.67 -1.87 11.24
C HIS A 168 -5.87 -2.80 10.03
N PHE A 169 -7.11 -3.09 9.65
CA PHE A 169 -7.46 -4.01 8.57
C PHE A 169 -6.76 -5.37 8.71
N PHE A 170 -6.86 -5.98 9.89
CA PHE A 170 -6.31 -7.33 10.11
C PHE A 170 -7.13 -8.41 9.44
N GLU A 171 -8.42 -8.17 9.22
CA GLU A 171 -9.36 -9.16 8.70
C GLU A 171 -9.74 -8.88 7.26
N TYR A 172 -9.98 -9.95 6.51
CA TYR A 172 -10.49 -9.87 5.15
C TYR A 172 -11.93 -9.39 5.12
N GLY A 173 -12.23 -8.50 4.18
CA GLY A 173 -13.58 -8.02 3.91
C GLY A 173 -13.80 -7.79 2.42
N ASP A 174 -15.07 -7.79 2.01
CA ASP A 174 -15.45 -7.51 0.63
C ASP A 174 -15.07 -6.08 0.22
N ASP A 175 -14.96 -5.16 1.17
CA ASP A 175 -14.51 -3.79 0.97
C ASP A 175 -13.14 -3.72 0.27
N ILE A 176 -12.13 -4.46 0.76
CA ILE A 176 -10.80 -4.52 0.15
C ILE A 176 -10.89 -5.10 -1.26
N LYS A 177 -11.62 -6.20 -1.42
CA LYS A 177 -11.78 -6.87 -2.72
C LYS A 177 -12.44 -5.95 -3.76
N GLU A 178 -13.53 -5.29 -3.40
CA GLU A 178 -14.26 -4.43 -4.34
C GLU A 178 -13.45 -3.21 -4.76
N VAL A 179 -12.67 -2.60 -3.86
CA VAL A 179 -11.74 -1.52 -4.21
C VAL A 179 -10.69 -2.01 -5.21
N VAL A 180 -10.08 -3.16 -4.99
CA VAL A 180 -9.09 -3.73 -5.91
C VAL A 180 -9.73 -4.07 -7.27
N LEU A 181 -10.94 -4.65 -7.26
CA LEU A 181 -11.66 -4.97 -8.50
C LEU A 181 -12.07 -3.72 -9.26
N SER A 182 -12.37 -2.60 -8.60
CA SER A 182 -12.67 -1.33 -9.28
C SER A 182 -11.49 -0.83 -10.11
N CYS A 183 -10.25 -0.97 -9.58
CA CYS A 183 -9.04 -0.64 -10.31
C CYS A 183 -8.84 -1.50 -11.57
N LEU A 184 -9.26 -2.77 -11.53
CA LEU A 184 -9.12 -3.70 -12.64
C LEU A 184 -10.19 -3.53 -13.72
N ARG A 185 -11.40 -3.05 -13.35
CA ARG A 185 -12.54 -2.87 -14.26
C ARG A 185 -12.53 -1.52 -14.99
N GLY A 186 -12.02 -0.49 -14.34
CA GLY A 186 -12.02 0.89 -14.88
C GLY A 186 -11.08 1.11 -16.08
N ASN A 187 -10.30 0.10 -16.46
CA ASN A 187 -9.32 0.13 -17.53
C ASN A 187 -9.64 -0.83 -18.70
N LYS A 188 -10.93 -1.16 -18.89
CA LYS A 188 -11.42 -1.93 -20.06
C LYS A 188 -11.99 -1.03 -21.13
#